data_98b434f94d7d333ef026f86c44fadde0
#
_entry.id   98b434f94d7d333ef026f86c44fadde0
#
_cell.length_a   1.000
_cell.length_b   1.000
_cell.length_c   1.000
_cell.angle_alpha   90.00
_cell.angle_beta   90.00
_cell.angle_gamma   90.00
#
_symmetry.space_group_name_H-M   'P 1'
#
loop_
_entity.id
_entity.type
_entity.pdbx_description
1 polymer ?
#
loop_
_entity_poly.entity_id
_entity_poly.type
_entity_poly.pdbx_seq_one_letter_code
_entity_poly.pdbx_strand_id
1 'polypeptide(L)'
;MSEKLSIQCWNPQQAHQAMTAQLWPMLKAMLTAGHRMVMEIKPVSKTREQEQKYHAMIGEIAKQAQHLGSVWTADDWKRLLLDKFARETGKTHGKVIPNLDKSGVVEVGIQSRNFNRAEGNEFIEWLHCWGAENGVTFSEP
;
A
#
# COMPACT_ATOMS: atom_id res chain seq x y z
N MET A 1 19.32 -15.00 -7.05
CA MET A 1 18.34 -15.15 -5.97
C MET A 1 18.57 -14.08 -4.92
N SER A 2 17.60 -13.27 -4.66
CA SER A 2 17.74 -12.22 -3.65
C SER A 2 17.14 -12.69 -2.34
N GLU A 3 17.96 -12.72 -1.29
CA GLU A 3 17.49 -12.95 0.05
C GLU A 3 17.28 -11.60 0.72
N LYS A 4 16.15 -11.46 1.39
CA LYS A 4 15.82 -10.24 2.09
C LYS A 4 15.47 -10.55 3.53
N LEU A 5 16.17 -9.91 4.44
CA LEU A 5 15.82 -9.96 5.85
C LEU A 5 15.19 -8.63 6.25
N SER A 6 14.00 -8.69 6.80
CA SER A 6 13.29 -7.51 7.28
C SER A 6 12.98 -7.70 8.77
N ILE A 7 13.38 -6.76 9.58
CA ILE A 7 13.17 -6.81 11.02
C ILE A 7 12.45 -5.56 11.47
N GLN A 8 11.30 -5.74 12.12
CA GLN A 8 10.60 -4.62 12.74
C GLN A 8 11.13 -4.39 14.14
N CYS A 9 11.41 -3.15 14.46
CA CYS A 9 11.98 -2.75 15.75
C CYS A 9 10.99 -1.80 16.43
N TRP A 10 10.70 -2.07 17.71
CA TRP A 10 9.74 -1.27 18.48
C TRP A 10 10.32 -0.63 19.75
N ASN A 11 11.50 -1.05 20.16
CA ASN A 11 12.25 -0.37 21.22
C ASN A 11 13.75 -0.69 21.06
N PRO A 12 14.64 0.13 21.69
CA PRO A 12 16.08 -0.05 21.49
C PRO A 12 16.62 -1.42 21.93
N GLN A 13 16.10 -1.99 22.99
CA GLN A 13 16.59 -3.29 23.50
C GLN A 13 16.23 -4.42 22.54
N GLN A 14 14.97 -4.45 22.09
CA GLN A 14 14.55 -5.46 21.12
C GLN A 14 15.31 -5.31 19.80
N ALA A 15 15.52 -4.08 19.35
CA ALA A 15 16.25 -3.81 18.11
C ALA A 15 17.68 -4.33 18.19
N HIS A 16 18.38 -4.05 19.28
CA HIS A 16 19.74 -4.52 19.49
C HIS A 16 19.82 -6.05 19.51
N GLN A 17 18.88 -6.69 20.20
CA GLN A 17 18.83 -8.15 20.26
C GLN A 17 18.59 -8.75 18.88
N ALA A 18 17.69 -8.21 18.10
CA ALA A 18 17.42 -8.68 16.75
C ALA A 18 18.62 -8.49 15.82
N MET A 19 19.31 -7.34 15.96
CA MET A 19 20.51 -7.06 15.18
C MET A 19 21.64 -8.06 15.47
N THR A 20 21.85 -8.38 16.73
CA THR A 20 22.95 -9.29 17.12
C THR A 20 22.63 -10.76 16.85
N ALA A 21 21.35 -11.16 17.06
CA ALA A 21 20.96 -12.58 16.96
C ALA A 21 20.59 -12.99 15.53
N GLN A 22 20.01 -12.07 14.73
CA GLN A 22 19.49 -12.41 13.41
C GLN A 22 20.23 -11.68 12.28
N LEU A 23 20.40 -10.38 12.40
CA LEU A 23 20.95 -9.57 11.30
C LEU A 23 22.44 -9.81 11.13
N TRP A 24 23.21 -9.68 12.20
CA TRP A 24 24.67 -9.75 12.12
C TRP A 24 25.19 -11.08 11.59
N PRO A 25 24.70 -12.25 12.08
CA PRO A 25 25.19 -13.53 11.55
C PRO A 25 24.94 -13.68 10.06
N MET A 26 23.76 -13.27 9.58
CA MET A 26 23.43 -13.34 8.15
C MET A 26 24.29 -12.38 7.33
N LEU A 27 24.43 -11.14 7.78
CA LEU A 27 25.22 -10.13 7.09
C LEU A 27 26.68 -10.56 7.00
N LYS A 28 27.23 -11.08 8.09
CA LYS A 28 28.60 -11.55 8.15
C LYS A 28 28.82 -12.71 7.17
N ALA A 29 27.89 -13.66 7.14
CA ALA A 29 28.01 -14.82 6.24
C ALA A 29 27.95 -14.39 4.76
N MET A 30 27.04 -13.48 4.42
CA MET A 30 26.90 -13.02 3.04
C MET A 30 28.09 -12.19 2.59
N LEU A 31 28.61 -11.32 3.44
CA LEU A 31 29.81 -10.54 3.13
C LEU A 31 31.04 -11.43 2.98
N THR A 32 31.18 -12.44 3.84
CA THR A 32 32.28 -13.39 3.76
C THR A 32 32.23 -14.19 2.45
N ALA A 33 31.02 -14.48 1.96
CA ALA A 33 30.83 -15.18 0.70
C ALA A 33 31.05 -14.27 -0.53
N GLY A 34 31.37 -13.00 -0.33
CA GLY A 34 31.67 -12.08 -1.43
C GLY A 34 30.50 -11.28 -1.95
N HIS A 35 29.32 -11.38 -1.32
CA HIS A 35 28.17 -10.59 -1.71
C HIS A 35 28.28 -9.15 -1.18
N ARG A 36 27.77 -8.20 -1.96
CA ARG A 36 27.61 -6.83 -1.49
C ARG A 36 26.21 -6.67 -0.93
N MET A 37 26.11 -6.11 0.26
CA MET A 37 24.83 -6.01 0.97
C MET A 37 24.48 -4.56 1.24
N VAL A 38 23.17 -4.28 1.33
CA VAL A 38 22.63 -2.96 1.69
C VAL A 38 21.82 -3.11 2.96
N MET A 39 22.04 -2.21 3.92
CA MET A 39 21.20 -2.09 5.10
C MET A 39 20.35 -0.84 4.95
N GLU A 40 19.05 -0.97 5.23
CA GLU A 40 18.10 0.11 5.09
C GLU A 40 17.29 0.26 6.37
N ILE A 41 17.15 1.49 6.85
CA ILE A 41 16.33 1.81 8.02
C ILE A 41 15.24 2.77 7.57
N LYS A 42 14.00 2.39 7.82
CA LYS A 42 12.85 3.22 7.42
C LYS A 42 11.70 3.03 8.41
N PRO A 43 10.79 4.02 8.52
CA PRO A 43 9.59 3.83 9.33
C PRO A 43 8.76 2.65 8.83
N VAL A 44 8.01 2.03 9.74
CA VAL A 44 7.12 0.92 9.38
C VAL A 44 6.04 1.43 8.44
N SER A 45 5.90 0.76 7.30
CA SER A 45 4.84 1.06 6.34
C SER A 45 3.50 0.47 6.83
N LYS A 46 2.46 0.59 6.01
CA LYS A 46 1.17 -0.05 6.30
C LYS A 46 1.38 -1.53 6.59
N THR A 47 0.54 -2.09 7.46
CA THR A 47 0.61 -3.50 7.78
C THR A 47 0.01 -4.33 6.65
N ARG A 48 0.43 -5.61 6.58
CA ARG A 48 -0.17 -6.57 5.65
C ARG A 48 -1.67 -6.73 5.92
N GLU A 49 -2.06 -6.69 7.18
CA GLU A 49 -3.47 -6.79 7.58
C GLU A 49 -4.30 -5.64 7.03
N GLN A 50 -3.77 -4.41 7.11
CA GLN A 50 -4.42 -3.25 6.52
C GLN A 50 -4.57 -3.42 5.01
N GLU A 51 -3.52 -3.86 4.34
CA GLU A 51 -3.53 -4.07 2.91
C GLU A 51 -4.55 -5.12 2.50
N GLN A 52 -4.58 -6.25 3.20
CA GLN A 52 -5.58 -7.29 2.95
C GLN A 52 -6.99 -6.77 3.17
N LYS A 53 -7.20 -5.97 4.22
CA LYS A 53 -8.52 -5.44 4.54
C LYS A 53 -9.03 -4.50 3.45
N TYR A 54 -8.25 -3.50 3.04
CA TYR A 54 -8.78 -2.58 2.03
C TYR A 54 -8.90 -3.23 0.65
N HIS A 55 -8.05 -4.20 0.31
CA HIS A 55 -8.22 -4.96 -0.92
C HIS A 55 -9.51 -5.79 -0.91
N ALA A 56 -9.85 -6.43 0.22
CA ALA A 56 -11.09 -7.16 0.37
C ALA A 56 -12.31 -6.23 0.25
N MET A 57 -12.24 -5.06 0.86
CA MET A 57 -13.31 -4.06 0.79
C MET A 57 -13.51 -3.58 -0.65
N ILE A 58 -12.44 -3.30 -1.37
CA ILE A 58 -12.52 -2.90 -2.78
C ILE A 58 -13.15 -4.02 -3.62
N GLY A 59 -12.79 -5.28 -3.34
CA GLY A 59 -13.41 -6.42 -4.00
C GLY A 59 -14.91 -6.48 -3.78
N GLU A 60 -15.38 -6.21 -2.57
CA GLU A 60 -16.81 -6.16 -2.26
C GLU A 60 -17.51 -5.00 -2.95
N ILE A 61 -16.86 -3.85 -3.03
CA ILE A 61 -17.38 -2.70 -3.78
C ILE A 61 -17.53 -3.05 -5.25
N ALA A 62 -16.54 -3.71 -5.84
CA ALA A 62 -16.57 -4.09 -7.24
C ALA A 62 -17.75 -5.03 -7.57
N LYS A 63 -18.15 -5.86 -6.59
CA LYS A 63 -19.29 -6.77 -6.77
C LYS A 63 -20.64 -6.09 -6.61
N GLN A 64 -20.70 -5.00 -5.84
CA GLN A 64 -21.97 -4.39 -5.45
C GLN A 64 -22.25 -3.06 -6.12
N ALA A 65 -21.22 -2.35 -6.57
CA ALA A 65 -21.36 -1.01 -7.13
C ALA A 65 -21.14 -1.00 -8.63
N GLN A 66 -21.75 -0.01 -9.29
CA GLN A 66 -21.53 0.27 -10.70
C GLN A 66 -21.03 1.70 -10.86
N HIS A 67 -20.29 1.93 -11.93
CA HIS A 67 -19.83 3.25 -12.31
C HIS A 67 -20.11 3.44 -13.79
N LEU A 68 -20.71 4.56 -14.14
CA LEU A 68 -21.15 4.85 -15.51
C LEU A 68 -22.06 3.74 -16.08
N GLY A 69 -22.88 3.14 -15.20
CA GLY A 69 -23.82 2.08 -15.60
C GLY A 69 -23.19 0.72 -15.88
N SER A 70 -21.91 0.54 -15.58
CA SER A 70 -21.19 -0.69 -15.85
C SER A 70 -20.56 -1.28 -14.62
N VAL A 71 -20.27 -2.57 -14.67
CA VAL A 71 -19.51 -3.29 -13.64
C VAL A 71 -18.02 -3.20 -14.02
N TRP A 72 -17.19 -2.99 -13.01
CA TRP A 72 -15.74 -2.83 -13.19
C TRP A 72 -14.99 -3.82 -12.30
N THR A 73 -13.74 -4.11 -12.67
CA THR A 73 -12.91 -5.02 -11.88
C THR A 73 -12.48 -4.34 -10.57
N ALA A 74 -11.97 -5.15 -9.63
CA ALA A 74 -11.43 -4.63 -8.38
C ALA A 74 -10.25 -3.68 -8.64
N ASP A 75 -9.40 -3.98 -9.62
CA ASP A 75 -8.27 -3.11 -9.97
C ASP A 75 -8.73 -1.76 -10.49
N ASP A 76 -9.77 -1.75 -11.31
CA ASP A 76 -10.35 -0.50 -11.80
C ASP A 76 -10.96 0.31 -10.66
N TRP A 77 -11.70 -0.36 -9.79
CA TRP A 77 -12.28 0.28 -8.61
C TRP A 77 -11.21 0.83 -7.67
N LYS A 78 -10.11 0.12 -7.51
CA LYS A 78 -9.00 0.60 -6.70
C LYS A 78 -8.49 1.94 -7.19
N ARG A 79 -8.33 2.09 -8.50
CA ARG A 79 -7.88 3.36 -9.09
C ARG A 79 -8.90 4.48 -8.90
N LEU A 80 -10.17 4.17 -9.13
CA LEU A 80 -11.25 5.14 -8.95
C LEU A 80 -11.34 5.62 -7.50
N LEU A 81 -11.29 4.68 -6.56
CA LEU A 81 -11.41 4.99 -5.13
C LEU A 81 -10.18 5.73 -4.60
N LEU A 82 -8.99 5.36 -5.02
CA LEU A 82 -7.78 6.07 -4.61
C LEU A 82 -7.75 7.50 -5.12
N ASP A 83 -8.20 7.73 -6.34
CA ASP A 83 -8.30 9.08 -6.89
C ASP A 83 -9.25 9.94 -6.07
N LYS A 84 -10.44 9.40 -5.78
CA LYS A 84 -11.44 10.13 -5.00
C LYS A 84 -10.96 10.39 -3.57
N PHE A 85 -10.36 9.40 -2.93
CA PHE A 85 -9.77 9.54 -1.60
C PHE A 85 -8.71 10.65 -1.57
N ALA A 86 -7.81 10.66 -2.54
CA ALA A 86 -6.76 11.66 -2.60
C ALA A 86 -7.32 13.07 -2.77
N ARG A 87 -8.35 13.23 -3.61
CA ARG A 87 -8.99 14.53 -3.83
C ARG A 87 -9.73 15.02 -2.59
N GLU A 88 -10.46 14.14 -1.92
CA GLU A 88 -11.25 14.51 -0.73
C GLU A 88 -10.37 14.81 0.48
N THR A 89 -9.23 14.12 0.61
CA THR A 89 -8.36 14.28 1.78
C THR A 89 -7.21 15.26 1.54
N GLY A 90 -7.13 15.86 0.36
CA GLY A 90 -6.09 16.83 0.04
C GLY A 90 -4.71 16.21 -0.17
N LYS A 91 -4.62 14.90 -0.33
CA LYS A 91 -3.37 14.23 -0.64
C LYS A 91 -3.02 14.42 -2.11
N THR A 92 -1.79 14.05 -2.49
CA THR A 92 -1.38 14.12 -3.89
C THR A 92 -2.31 13.26 -4.74
N HIS A 93 -3.04 13.91 -5.63
CA HIS A 93 -3.96 13.24 -6.55
C HIS A 93 -3.39 13.19 -7.96
N GLY A 94 -4.01 12.38 -8.80
CA GLY A 94 -3.54 12.15 -10.14
C GLY A 94 -3.51 13.39 -11.01
N LYS A 95 -2.46 13.50 -11.78
CA LYS A 95 -2.35 14.46 -12.87
C LYS A 95 -2.37 13.69 -14.16
N VAL A 96 -3.06 14.22 -15.16
CA VAL A 96 -3.03 13.66 -16.51
C VAL A 96 -2.03 14.47 -17.30
N ILE A 97 -0.97 13.81 -17.75
CA ILE A 97 0.11 14.46 -18.52
C ILE A 97 0.32 13.69 -19.82
N PRO A 98 0.82 14.36 -20.87
CA PRO A 98 1.19 13.65 -22.09
C PRO A 98 2.30 12.62 -21.82
N ASN A 99 2.24 11.48 -22.50
CA ASN A 99 3.32 10.50 -22.41
C ASN A 99 4.57 11.00 -23.14
N LEU A 100 5.65 10.20 -23.11
CA LEU A 100 6.95 10.65 -23.59
C LEU A 100 6.95 11.05 -25.07
N ASP A 101 6.22 10.34 -25.90
CA ASP A 101 6.16 10.62 -27.35
C ASP A 101 4.93 11.42 -27.77
N LYS A 102 4.14 11.87 -26.79
CA LYS A 102 2.93 12.67 -26.99
C LYS A 102 1.84 11.99 -27.81
N SER A 103 1.90 10.68 -27.91
CA SER A 103 0.87 9.90 -28.63
C SER A 103 -0.39 9.64 -27.78
N GLY A 104 -0.31 9.88 -26.48
CA GLY A 104 -1.42 9.68 -25.54
C GLY A 104 -1.15 10.38 -24.24
N VAL A 105 -1.92 10.02 -23.19
CA VAL A 105 -1.80 10.63 -21.87
C VAL A 105 -1.55 9.56 -20.82
N VAL A 106 -0.90 9.98 -19.74
CA VAL A 106 -0.62 9.13 -18.59
C VAL A 106 -1.14 9.81 -17.34
N GLU A 107 -1.76 9.05 -16.47
CA GLU A 107 -2.15 9.54 -15.15
C GLU A 107 -1.06 9.23 -14.15
N VAL A 108 -0.59 10.28 -13.46
CA VAL A 108 0.39 10.17 -12.37
C VAL A 108 -0.33 10.51 -11.08
N GLY A 109 -0.51 9.51 -10.23
CA GLY A 109 -1.33 9.69 -9.05
C GLY A 109 -0.84 8.94 -7.82
N ILE A 110 -1.66 9.02 -6.77
CA ILE A 110 -1.40 8.33 -5.52
C ILE A 110 -1.49 6.82 -5.72
N GLN A 111 -0.61 6.08 -5.04
CA GLN A 111 -0.62 4.62 -5.05
C GLN A 111 -0.64 4.11 -3.62
N SER A 112 -1.53 3.14 -3.35
CA SER A 112 -1.68 2.57 -2.01
C SER A 112 -0.42 1.90 -1.49
N ARG A 113 0.45 1.41 -2.38
CA ARG A 113 1.71 0.79 -1.97
C ARG A 113 2.63 1.74 -1.21
N ASN A 114 2.42 3.05 -1.37
CA ASN A 114 3.21 4.08 -0.70
C ASN A 114 2.58 4.55 0.61
N PHE A 115 1.45 3.98 1.00
CA PHE A 115 0.79 4.34 2.25
C PHE A 115 1.63 3.93 3.46
N ASN A 116 1.70 4.80 4.44
CA ASN A 116 2.16 4.44 5.78
C ASN A 116 0.97 3.86 6.57
N ARG A 117 1.20 3.47 7.82
CA ARG A 117 0.15 2.87 8.65
C ARG A 117 -1.03 3.81 8.88
N ALA A 118 -0.77 5.08 9.15
CA ALA A 118 -1.82 6.07 9.37
C ALA A 118 -2.67 6.28 8.12
N GLU A 119 -2.02 6.35 6.96
CA GLU A 119 -2.73 6.50 5.69
C GLU A 119 -3.52 5.25 5.33
N GLY A 120 -3.00 4.07 5.65
CA GLY A 120 -3.74 2.81 5.47
C GLY A 120 -5.02 2.79 6.29
N ASN A 121 -4.97 3.21 7.57
CA ASN A 121 -6.15 3.31 8.42
C ASN A 121 -7.13 4.35 7.90
N GLU A 122 -6.64 5.50 7.52
CA GLU A 122 -7.46 6.58 6.98
C GLU A 122 -8.22 6.11 5.72
N PHE A 123 -7.55 5.39 4.85
CA PHE A 123 -8.17 4.85 3.64
C PHE A 123 -9.25 3.82 3.97
N ILE A 124 -8.99 2.92 4.93
CA ILE A 124 -9.99 1.93 5.36
C ILE A 124 -11.23 2.62 5.92
N GLU A 125 -11.06 3.62 6.79
CA GLU A 125 -12.18 4.38 7.33
C GLU A 125 -12.94 5.12 6.24
N TRP A 126 -12.21 5.70 5.30
CA TRP A 126 -12.81 6.38 4.16
C TRP A 126 -13.64 5.41 3.30
N LEU A 127 -13.14 4.20 3.08
CA LEU A 127 -13.87 3.17 2.34
C LEU A 127 -15.16 2.78 3.03
N HIS A 128 -15.17 2.68 4.36
CA HIS A 128 -16.40 2.43 5.12
C HIS A 128 -17.42 3.53 4.89
N CYS A 129 -17.01 4.77 4.96
CA CYS A 129 -17.90 5.92 4.73
C CYS A 129 -18.42 5.94 3.30
N TRP A 130 -17.54 5.76 2.34
CA TRP A 130 -17.93 5.74 0.92
C TRP A 130 -18.92 4.61 0.64
N GLY A 131 -18.65 3.43 1.18
CA GLY A 131 -19.53 2.28 1.01
C GLY A 131 -20.90 2.53 1.60
N ALA A 132 -20.96 3.09 2.80
CA ALA A 132 -22.23 3.42 3.45
C ALA A 132 -23.05 4.43 2.62
N GLU A 133 -22.38 5.43 2.06
CA GLU A 133 -23.02 6.44 1.22
C GLU A 133 -23.52 5.88 -0.12
N ASN A 134 -22.90 4.81 -0.60
CA ASN A 134 -23.20 4.24 -1.91
C ASN A 134 -23.88 2.87 -1.84
N GLY A 135 -24.41 2.50 -0.68
CA GLY A 135 -25.21 1.30 -0.53
C GLY A 135 -24.42 -0.01 -0.55
N VAL A 136 -23.12 0.05 -0.28
CA VAL A 136 -22.28 -1.16 -0.23
C VAL A 136 -22.27 -1.71 1.19
N THR A 137 -22.49 -3.00 1.33
CA THR A 137 -22.42 -3.71 2.61
C THR A 137 -21.14 -4.55 2.65
N PHE A 138 -20.33 -4.32 3.67
CA PHE A 138 -19.11 -5.11 3.88
C PHE A 138 -19.38 -6.27 4.81
N SER A 139 -18.78 -7.42 4.52
CA SER A 139 -18.97 -8.65 5.30
C SER A 139 -18.30 -8.57 6.68
N GLU A 140 -17.29 -7.72 6.84
CA GLU A 140 -16.61 -7.50 8.11
C GLU A 140 -16.74 -6.03 8.53
N PRO A 141 -16.98 -5.79 9.82
CA PRO A 141 -17.06 -4.42 10.32
C PRO A 141 -15.71 -3.70 10.32
#